data_2a352d4083ebbcab3bead43dad64f705
#
_entry.id   2a352d4083ebbcab3bead43dad64f705
#
_cell.length_a   1.000
_cell.length_b   1.000
_cell.length_c   1.000
_cell.angle_alpha   90.00
_cell.angle_beta   90.00
_cell.angle_gamma   90.00
#
_symmetry.space_group_name_H-M   'P 1'
#
loop_
_entity.id
_entity.type
_entity.pdbx_description
1 polymer ?
#
loop_
_entity_poly.entity_id
_entity_poly.type
_entity_poly.pdbx_seq_one_letter_code
_entity_poly.pdbx_strand_id
1 'polypeptide(L)'
;QVSEALNMASAYKGELIAKYGESGTCPTVVTDLGVDSFGAINSKYVHSIGLNSTYSGAVCAFEFTFNTVGMSSGVAGKKLIFAMMHYTGNGSARWECTSTEIRQLYLPSVCKGI
;
A
#
# COMPACT_ATOMS: atom_id res chain seq x y z
N GLN A 1 -0.79 -14.36 -5.50
CA GLN A 1 -1.83 -13.45 -5.02
C GLN A 1 -1.24 -12.12 -4.58
N VAL A 2 -0.23 -12.15 -3.71
CA VAL A 2 0.42 -10.92 -3.24
C VAL A 2 1.19 -10.23 -4.37
N SER A 3 1.75 -10.99 -5.30
CA SER A 3 2.48 -10.42 -6.44
C SER A 3 1.61 -9.50 -7.30
N GLU A 4 0.33 -9.83 -7.47
CA GLU A 4 -0.63 -8.96 -8.16
C GLU A 4 -0.78 -7.63 -7.44
N ALA A 5 -0.86 -7.67 -6.12
CA ALA A 5 -0.96 -6.45 -5.31
C ALA A 5 0.30 -5.58 -5.45
N LEU A 6 1.48 -6.19 -5.53
CA LEU A 6 2.72 -5.45 -5.75
C LEU A 6 2.70 -4.71 -7.08
N ASN A 7 2.19 -5.34 -8.13
CA ASN A 7 2.07 -4.70 -9.44
C ASN A 7 1.09 -3.52 -9.39
N MET A 8 -0.04 -3.70 -8.71
CA MET A 8 -1.03 -2.63 -8.54
C MET A 8 -0.48 -1.48 -7.72
N ALA A 9 0.33 -1.77 -6.71
CA ALA A 9 0.87 -0.77 -5.81
C ALA A 9 1.73 0.27 -6.53
N SER A 10 2.36 -0.09 -7.65
CA SER A 10 3.20 0.83 -8.41
C SER A 10 2.45 2.09 -8.85
N ALA A 11 1.20 1.94 -9.29
CA ALA A 11 0.37 3.07 -9.70
C ALA A 11 0.09 4.00 -8.51
N TYR A 12 -0.26 3.43 -7.37
CA TYR A 12 -0.58 4.22 -6.18
C TYR A 12 0.66 4.85 -5.55
N LYS A 13 1.81 4.19 -5.63
CA LYS A 13 3.08 4.80 -5.23
C LYS A 13 3.36 6.06 -6.04
N GLY A 14 3.14 6.00 -7.36
CA GLY A 14 3.31 7.16 -8.23
C GLY A 14 2.37 8.30 -7.88
N GLU A 15 1.10 7.99 -7.61
CA GLU A 15 0.13 9.00 -7.21
C GLU A 15 0.51 9.66 -5.88
N LEU A 16 0.95 8.87 -4.90
CA LEU A 16 1.35 9.39 -3.60
C LEU A 16 2.59 10.30 -3.72
N ILE A 17 3.59 9.87 -4.49
CA ILE A 17 4.79 10.67 -4.72
C ILE A 17 4.44 12.00 -5.38
N ALA A 18 3.55 11.97 -6.37
CA ALA A 18 3.12 13.18 -7.07
C ALA A 18 2.43 14.16 -6.11
N LYS A 19 1.53 13.69 -5.28
CA LYS A 19 0.84 14.53 -4.30
C LYS A 19 1.79 15.08 -3.25
N TYR A 20 2.69 14.26 -2.73
CA TYR A 20 3.68 14.71 -1.75
C TYR A 20 4.64 15.73 -2.35
N GLY A 21 5.12 15.50 -3.57
CA GLY A 21 6.01 16.44 -4.25
C GLY A 21 5.34 17.77 -4.55
N GLU A 22 4.04 17.75 -4.82
CA GLU A 22 3.26 18.95 -5.14
C GLU A 22 2.97 19.80 -3.91
N SER A 23 2.59 19.17 -2.79
CA SER A 23 2.11 19.88 -1.60
C SER A 23 3.08 19.89 -0.42
N GLY A 24 4.08 19.01 -0.42
CA GLY A 24 5.00 18.86 0.71
C GLY A 24 4.40 18.12 1.89
N THR A 25 3.18 17.61 1.77
CA THR A 25 2.48 16.89 2.84
C THR A 25 1.88 15.60 2.30
N CYS A 26 1.67 14.63 3.21
CA CYS A 26 1.02 13.39 2.83
C CYS A 26 -0.45 13.62 2.49
N PRO A 27 -1.01 12.87 1.52
CA PRO A 27 -2.45 12.88 1.30
C PRO A 27 -3.19 12.51 2.58
N THR A 28 -4.31 13.16 2.82
CA THR A 28 -5.15 12.87 3.99
C THR A 28 -6.43 12.14 3.61
N VAL A 29 -6.72 12.06 2.31
CA VAL A 29 -7.90 11.37 1.80
C VAL A 29 -7.49 10.45 0.65
N VAL A 30 -8.10 9.26 0.58
CA VAL A 30 -7.73 8.26 -0.44
C VAL A 30 -8.07 8.70 -1.86
N THR A 31 -9.00 9.63 -2.03
CA THR A 31 -9.33 10.16 -3.36
C THR A 31 -8.11 10.81 -4.04
N ASP A 32 -7.14 11.27 -3.29
CA ASP A 32 -5.89 11.80 -3.83
C ASP A 32 -5.04 10.73 -4.52
N LEU A 33 -5.34 9.46 -4.27
CA LEU A 33 -4.65 8.33 -4.89
C LEU A 33 -5.39 7.81 -6.13
N GLY A 34 -6.46 8.47 -6.55
CA GLY A 34 -7.19 8.09 -7.76
C GLY A 34 -8.30 7.08 -7.55
N VAL A 35 -8.74 6.89 -6.32
CA VAL A 35 -9.85 5.97 -5.98
C VAL A 35 -11.03 6.77 -5.43
N ASP A 36 -12.19 6.10 -5.21
CA ASP A 36 -13.34 6.75 -4.60
C ASP A 36 -13.13 6.99 -3.10
N SER A 37 -14.08 7.65 -2.44
CA SER A 37 -13.95 8.03 -1.02
C SER A 37 -13.90 6.84 -0.08
N PHE A 38 -14.32 5.66 -0.52
CA PHE A 38 -14.26 4.43 0.27
C PHE A 38 -12.95 3.67 0.06
N GLY A 39 -12.12 4.12 -0.89
CA GLY A 39 -10.89 3.42 -1.24
C GLY A 39 -11.13 2.10 -1.94
N ALA A 40 -12.30 1.91 -2.55
CA ALA A 40 -12.63 0.65 -3.20
C ALA A 40 -11.75 0.40 -4.42
N ILE A 41 -11.27 -0.83 -4.55
CA ILE A 41 -10.48 -1.28 -5.68
C ILE A 41 -11.23 -2.43 -6.34
N ASN A 42 -11.51 -2.30 -7.63
CA ASN A 42 -12.19 -3.36 -8.38
C ASN A 42 -11.14 -4.35 -8.89
N SER A 43 -10.68 -5.23 -8.02
CA SER A 43 -9.63 -6.18 -8.29
C SER A 43 -10.02 -7.56 -7.78
N LYS A 44 -9.44 -8.60 -8.40
CA LYS A 44 -9.66 -9.98 -8.00
C LYS A 44 -9.13 -10.25 -6.58
N TYR A 45 -8.03 -9.60 -6.19
CA TYR A 45 -7.35 -9.90 -4.93
C TYR A 45 -7.46 -8.79 -3.90
N VAL A 46 -7.44 -7.53 -4.34
CA VAL A 46 -7.41 -6.39 -3.43
C VAL A 46 -8.80 -5.79 -3.33
N HIS A 47 -9.29 -5.67 -2.09
CA HIS A 47 -10.60 -5.10 -1.78
C HIS A 47 -10.57 -3.57 -1.76
N SER A 48 -9.57 -3.00 -1.05
CA SER A 48 -9.54 -1.56 -0.83
C SER A 48 -8.13 -1.06 -0.53
N ILE A 49 -7.98 0.26 -0.64
CA ILE A 49 -6.77 0.98 -0.27
C ILE A 49 -7.12 2.00 0.81
N GLY A 50 -6.24 2.18 1.79
CA GLY A 50 -6.36 3.20 2.81
C GLY A 50 -5.03 3.91 3.01
N LEU A 51 -5.06 5.09 3.62
CA LEU A 51 -3.85 5.79 4.02
C LEU A 51 -3.46 5.33 5.41
N ASN A 52 -2.16 5.19 5.66
CA ASN A 52 -1.62 4.80 6.95
C ASN A 52 -0.72 5.93 7.45
N SER A 53 -1.13 6.60 8.52
CA SER A 53 -0.38 7.71 9.10
C SER A 53 0.42 7.30 10.34
N THR A 54 0.38 6.03 10.73
CA THR A 54 0.96 5.56 11.99
C THR A 54 2.22 4.69 11.81
N TYR A 55 2.62 4.38 10.57
CA TYR A 55 3.78 3.54 10.34
C TYR A 55 5.04 4.29 10.75
N SER A 56 5.77 3.71 11.70
CA SER A 56 6.94 4.36 12.30
C SER A 56 8.07 4.55 11.28
N GLY A 57 8.57 5.76 11.20
CA GLY A 57 9.69 6.10 10.33
C GLY A 57 9.31 6.39 8.89
N ALA A 58 8.06 6.21 8.50
CA ALA A 58 7.63 6.48 7.13
C ALA A 58 7.37 7.98 6.91
N VAL A 59 7.73 8.45 5.71
CA VAL A 59 7.32 9.78 5.25
C VAL A 59 5.82 9.78 5.01
N CYS A 60 5.34 8.82 4.21
CA CYS A 60 3.93 8.55 3.95
C CYS A 60 3.76 7.05 3.77
N ALA A 61 2.54 6.55 3.97
CA ALA A 61 2.27 5.14 3.73
C ALA A 61 0.82 4.95 3.30
N PHE A 62 0.59 3.88 2.55
CA PHE A 62 -0.75 3.40 2.24
C PHE A 62 -0.79 1.90 2.46
N GLU A 63 -2.01 1.35 2.53
CA GLU A 63 -2.18 -0.07 2.77
C GLU A 63 -3.28 -0.64 1.91
N PHE A 64 -3.10 -1.87 1.46
CA PHE A 64 -4.14 -2.66 0.81
C PHE A 64 -4.80 -3.56 1.83
N THR A 65 -6.13 -3.73 1.70
CA THR A 65 -6.86 -4.80 2.38
C THR A 65 -7.25 -5.82 1.31
N PHE A 66 -6.87 -7.08 1.52
CA PHE A 66 -7.18 -8.13 0.56
C PHE A 66 -8.63 -8.56 0.66
N ASN A 67 -9.16 -9.10 -0.43
CA ASN A 67 -10.50 -9.68 -0.44
C ASN A 67 -10.58 -10.84 0.54
N THR A 68 -11.80 -11.13 1.01
CA THR A 68 -12.04 -12.26 1.91
C THR A 68 -12.42 -13.52 1.14
N VAL A 69 -12.90 -13.37 -0.09
CA VAL A 69 -13.35 -14.46 -0.94
C VAL A 69 -12.35 -14.68 -2.07
N GLY A 70 -12.05 -15.93 -2.37
CA GLY A 70 -11.13 -16.28 -3.45
C GLY A 70 -9.66 -16.13 -3.09
N MET A 71 -9.34 -15.96 -1.81
CA MET A 71 -7.97 -15.81 -1.31
C MET A 71 -7.62 -16.96 -0.40
N SER A 72 -6.32 -17.29 -0.31
CA SER A 72 -5.86 -18.24 0.71
C SER A 72 -6.14 -17.68 2.09
N SER A 73 -6.41 -18.57 3.06
CA SER A 73 -6.77 -18.14 4.42
C SER A 73 -5.68 -17.33 5.12
N GLY A 74 -4.43 -17.51 4.70
CA GLY A 74 -3.32 -16.74 5.26
C GLY A 74 -3.27 -15.30 4.82
N VAL A 75 -4.04 -14.92 3.79
CA VAL A 75 -4.02 -13.58 3.19
C VAL A 75 -5.39 -12.91 3.25
N ALA A 76 -6.47 -13.71 3.21
CA ALA A 76 -7.84 -13.19 3.11
C ALA A 76 -8.17 -12.17 4.20
N GLY A 77 -8.64 -11.00 3.79
CA GLY A 77 -9.07 -9.92 4.70
C GLY A 77 -7.93 -9.21 5.42
N LYS A 78 -6.69 -9.56 5.15
CA LYS A 78 -5.53 -9.00 5.85
C LYS A 78 -4.94 -7.83 5.09
N LYS A 79 -4.08 -7.07 5.76
CA LYS A 79 -3.52 -5.83 5.24
C LYS A 79 -2.06 -5.96 4.86
N LEU A 80 -1.67 -5.26 3.79
CA LEU A 80 -0.29 -5.13 3.34
C LEU A 80 0.04 -3.64 3.23
N ILE A 81 1.10 -3.22 3.91
CA ILE A 81 1.47 -1.81 4.02
C ILE A 81 2.62 -1.50 3.08
N PHE A 82 2.49 -0.38 2.36
CA PHE A 82 3.55 0.18 1.51
C PHE A 82 3.95 1.52 2.10
N ALA A 83 5.17 1.59 2.61
CA ALA A 83 5.66 2.76 3.31
C ALA A 83 6.78 3.46 2.54
N MET A 84 6.59 4.74 2.27
CA MET A 84 7.63 5.58 1.67
C MET A 84 8.56 6.02 2.79
N MET A 85 9.76 5.41 2.83
CA MET A 85 10.72 5.64 3.91
C MET A 85 11.68 6.78 3.62
N HIS A 86 11.84 7.15 2.36
CA HIS A 86 12.73 8.23 1.95
C HIS A 86 12.20 8.87 0.68
N TYR A 87 12.29 10.20 0.60
CA TYR A 87 11.89 10.97 -0.57
C TYR A 87 13.04 11.89 -0.95
N THR A 88 13.52 11.80 -2.19
CA THR A 88 14.70 12.53 -2.64
C THR A 88 14.40 13.92 -3.21
N GLY A 89 13.12 14.27 -3.38
CA GLY A 89 12.74 15.56 -3.93
C GLY A 89 12.67 15.64 -5.44
N ASN A 90 13.13 14.62 -6.16
CA ASN A 90 13.10 14.58 -7.63
C ASN A 90 12.23 13.43 -8.16
N GLY A 91 11.21 13.05 -7.42
CA GLY A 91 10.29 12.00 -7.82
C GLY A 91 10.75 10.58 -7.48
N SER A 92 11.90 10.43 -6.85
CA SER A 92 12.39 9.12 -6.39
C SER A 92 12.10 8.92 -4.92
N ALA A 93 11.86 7.68 -4.53
CA ALA A 93 11.58 7.34 -3.15
C ALA A 93 12.00 5.90 -2.87
N ARG A 94 12.34 5.62 -1.60
CA ARG A 94 12.59 4.26 -1.13
C ARG A 94 11.34 3.76 -0.42
N TRP A 95 10.90 2.57 -0.78
CA TRP A 95 9.67 1.98 -0.27
C TRP A 95 9.95 0.70 0.50
N GLU A 96 9.15 0.46 1.52
CA GLU A 96 9.10 -0.83 2.21
C GLU A 96 7.71 -1.42 2.06
N CYS A 97 7.68 -2.76 1.97
CA CYS A 97 6.45 -3.55 1.95
C CYS A 97 6.44 -4.39 3.21
N THR A 98 5.37 -4.33 4.00
CA THR A 98 5.32 -5.04 5.27
C THR A 98 3.88 -5.37 5.66
N SER A 99 3.72 -6.38 6.50
CA SER A 99 2.43 -6.72 7.10
C SER A 99 2.64 -7.16 8.54
N THR A 100 1.73 -6.73 9.41
CA THR A 100 1.67 -7.20 10.78
C THR A 100 0.65 -8.33 10.94
N GLU A 101 0.00 -8.76 9.86
CA GLU A 101 -1.08 -9.74 9.88
C GLU A 101 -0.78 -10.97 9.02
N ILE A 102 0.09 -10.85 8.01
CA ILE A 102 0.37 -11.93 7.06
C ILE A 102 1.71 -12.56 7.41
N ARG A 103 1.74 -13.89 7.48
CA ARG A 103 2.97 -14.63 7.77
C ARG A 103 3.93 -14.53 6.59
N GLN A 104 5.22 -14.50 6.88
CA GLN A 104 6.27 -14.35 5.86
C GLN A 104 6.17 -15.38 4.74
N LEU A 105 5.74 -16.59 5.05
CA LEU A 105 5.65 -17.67 4.06
C LEU A 105 4.66 -17.37 2.93
N TYR A 106 3.72 -16.44 3.14
CA TYR A 106 2.74 -16.05 2.12
C TYR A 106 3.17 -14.80 1.35
N LEU A 107 4.33 -14.23 1.68
CA LEU A 107 4.79 -12.97 1.09
C LEU A 107 6.04 -13.21 0.24
N PRO A 108 6.22 -12.44 -0.86
CA PRO A 108 7.49 -12.43 -1.57
C PRO A 108 8.59 -11.86 -0.67
N SER A 109 9.85 -12.16 -0.99
CA SER A 109 11.00 -11.79 -0.14
C SER A 109 11.17 -10.29 0.02
N VAL A 110 10.64 -9.47 -0.90
CA VAL A 110 10.71 -8.01 -0.79
C VAL A 110 9.77 -7.45 0.28
N CYS A 111 8.83 -8.27 0.77
CA CYS A 111 7.90 -7.87 1.81
C CYS A 111 8.23 -8.59 3.12
N LYS A 112 8.05 -7.89 4.24
CA LYS A 112 8.27 -8.47 5.58
C LYS A 112 6.93 -8.77 6.23
N GLY A 113 6.78 -10.02 6.67
CA GLY A 113 5.59 -10.48 7.41
C GLY A 113 5.92 -10.87 8.84
N ILE A 114 5.04 -11.64 9.40
CA ILE A 114 5.19 -12.15 10.75
C ILE A 114 5.48 -13.65 10.78
#